data_774aed988296eea4fe29fd373f92d0d6
#
_entry.id   774aed988296eea4fe29fd373f92d0d6
#
_cell.length_a   1.000
_cell.length_b   1.000
_cell.length_c   1.000
_cell.angle_alpha   90.00
_cell.angle_beta   90.00
_cell.angle_gamma   90.00
#
_symmetry.space_group_name_H-M   'P 1'
#
loop_
_entity.id
_entity.type
_entity.pdbx_description
1 polymer ?
#
loop_
_entity_poly.entity_id
_entity_poly.type
_entity_poly.pdbx_seq_one_letter_code
_entity_poly.pdbx_strand_id
1 'polypeptide(L)'
;MSDKVIEVINLSFRYKKDEPLIEDLNFEVRRGEFFGILGPNGAGKSTLLRLILGFLKPQSGEVRLFGQGLDSFSQWKRVGYVPQRFAVEKAFTGNVEELLRASAPKEKVGWIIAFLHLENVLKRSFTKLSGGEQQKVLLAMALATNPDLIILDEPMTGLDIHAQEHIEYVLKEIAKDRTVVVVSHDIGFVLRNATKILCLGMPFCKVIKPQEFESLIRELYRLH
;
A
#
# COMPACT_ATOMS: atom_id res chain seq x y z
N MET A 1 23.57 8.48 -0.26
CA MET A 1 22.14 8.68 0.09
C MET A 1 21.64 7.40 0.70
N SER A 2 20.82 7.45 1.75
CA SER A 2 20.25 6.23 2.36
C SER A 2 19.44 5.46 1.34
N ASP A 3 19.69 4.15 1.22
CA ASP A 3 18.90 3.24 0.37
C ASP A 3 17.52 2.94 0.97
N LYS A 4 17.28 3.41 2.20
CA LYS A 4 16.04 3.20 2.95
C LYS A 4 14.98 4.21 2.52
N VAL A 5 13.82 3.70 2.15
CA VAL A 5 12.64 4.48 1.74
C VAL A 5 11.69 4.66 2.90
N ILE A 6 11.53 3.63 3.75
CA ILE A 6 10.78 3.68 4.99
C ILE A 6 11.67 3.15 6.11
N GLU A 7 11.72 3.83 7.24
CA GLU A 7 12.30 3.33 8.50
C GLU A 7 11.27 3.51 9.60
N VAL A 8 11.00 2.44 10.32
CA VAL A 8 10.13 2.41 11.50
C VAL A 8 10.99 2.00 12.69
N ILE A 9 11.05 2.85 13.72
CA ILE A 9 11.99 2.73 14.83
C ILE A 9 11.24 2.79 16.16
N ASN A 10 11.23 1.68 16.90
CA ASN A 10 10.62 1.51 18.23
C ASN A 10 9.16 2.03 18.27
N LEU A 11 8.42 1.81 17.19
CA LEU A 11 7.09 2.35 16.99
C LEU A 11 6.07 1.65 17.86
N SER A 12 5.37 2.42 18.71
CA SER A 12 4.24 1.92 19.50
C SER A 12 3.01 2.78 19.32
N PHE A 13 1.86 2.11 19.21
CA PHE A 13 0.56 2.76 19.01
C PHE A 13 -0.59 1.98 19.65
N ARG A 14 -1.56 2.72 20.22
CA ARG A 14 -2.82 2.20 20.74
C ARG A 14 -3.94 3.22 20.53
N TYR A 15 -5.14 2.75 20.29
CA TYR A 15 -6.33 3.61 20.28
C TYR A 15 -6.90 3.84 21.68
N LYS A 16 -6.83 2.82 22.55
CA LYS A 16 -7.29 2.89 23.94
C LYS A 16 -6.12 2.64 24.88
N LYS A 17 -6.19 3.21 26.10
CA LYS A 17 -5.09 3.22 27.06
C LYS A 17 -4.55 1.82 27.39
N ASP A 18 -5.41 0.83 27.49
CA ASP A 18 -5.09 -0.51 27.97
C ASP A 18 -5.07 -1.60 26.87
N GLU A 19 -5.19 -1.19 25.59
CA GLU A 19 -5.21 -2.10 24.43
C GLU A 19 -4.09 -1.72 23.45
N PRO A 20 -2.84 -2.21 23.64
CA PRO A 20 -1.77 -1.95 22.69
C PRO A 20 -2.08 -2.64 21.35
N LEU A 21 -1.90 -1.93 20.24
CA LEU A 21 -2.11 -2.45 18.91
C LEU A 21 -0.80 -2.72 18.17
N ILE A 22 0.20 -1.88 18.40
CA ILE A 22 1.54 -1.98 17.86
C ILE A 22 2.48 -1.69 19.03
N GLU A 23 3.47 -2.57 19.27
CA GLU A 23 4.44 -2.43 20.36
C GLU A 23 5.85 -2.63 19.81
N ASP A 24 6.71 -1.65 20.09
CA ASP A 24 8.15 -1.64 19.78
C ASP A 24 8.51 -2.18 18.37
N LEU A 25 7.69 -1.80 17.38
CA LEU A 25 7.85 -2.28 16.02
C LEU A 25 9.06 -1.62 15.34
N ASN A 26 9.93 -2.47 14.79
CA ASN A 26 11.14 -2.05 14.11
C ASN A 26 11.22 -2.73 12.74
N PHE A 27 11.31 -1.96 11.64
CA PHE A 27 11.63 -2.49 10.31
C PHE A 27 12.06 -1.39 9.35
N GLU A 28 12.62 -1.80 8.22
CA GLU A 28 13.00 -0.92 7.12
C GLU A 28 12.53 -1.48 5.78
N VAL A 29 12.19 -0.58 4.85
CA VAL A 29 11.94 -0.89 3.44
C VAL A 29 12.97 -0.15 2.60
N ARG A 30 13.64 -0.89 1.72
CA ARG A 30 14.67 -0.34 0.85
C ARG A 30 14.13 -0.03 -0.54
N ARG A 31 14.84 0.81 -1.26
CA ARG A 31 14.51 1.17 -2.65
C ARG A 31 14.43 -0.08 -3.53
N GLY A 32 13.37 -0.15 -4.35
CA GLY A 32 13.15 -1.26 -5.28
C GLY A 32 12.60 -2.54 -4.63
N GLU A 33 12.34 -2.55 -3.32
CA GLU A 33 11.68 -3.69 -2.69
C GLU A 33 10.18 -3.71 -2.99
N PHE A 34 9.64 -4.91 -3.22
CA PHE A 34 8.22 -5.20 -3.07
C PHE A 34 8.00 -5.74 -1.66
N PHE A 35 7.46 -4.91 -0.77
CA PHE A 35 7.33 -5.21 0.64
C PHE A 35 5.89 -5.55 1.00
N GLY A 36 5.65 -6.77 1.46
CA GLY A 36 4.33 -7.23 1.90
C GLY A 36 4.12 -7.01 3.40
N ILE A 37 2.94 -6.58 3.81
CA ILE A 37 2.50 -6.57 5.21
C ILE A 37 1.34 -7.53 5.34
N LEU A 38 1.57 -8.67 5.99
CA LEU A 38 0.59 -9.71 6.26
C LEU A 38 0.14 -9.69 7.71
N GLY A 39 -1.09 -10.11 7.96
CA GLY A 39 -1.63 -10.29 9.29
C GLY A 39 -3.13 -10.49 9.29
N PRO A 40 -3.73 -11.02 10.36
CA PRO A 40 -5.18 -11.18 10.48
C PRO A 40 -5.93 -9.85 10.50
N ASN A 41 -7.24 -9.92 10.37
CA ASN A 41 -8.07 -8.73 10.56
C ASN A 41 -7.94 -8.22 12.00
N GLY A 42 -7.83 -6.89 12.14
CA GLY A 42 -7.59 -6.28 13.45
C GLY A 42 -6.12 -6.20 13.90
N ALA A 43 -5.17 -6.82 13.20
CA ALA A 43 -3.73 -6.78 13.54
C ALA A 43 -3.08 -5.39 13.48
N GLY A 44 -3.79 -4.36 13.03
CA GLY A 44 -3.23 -3.00 12.94
C GLY A 44 -2.60 -2.65 11.59
N LYS A 45 -2.77 -3.45 10.53
CA LYS A 45 -2.16 -3.22 9.21
C LYS A 45 -2.48 -1.83 8.64
N SER A 46 -3.75 -1.47 8.52
CA SER A 46 -4.15 -0.13 8.04
C SER A 46 -3.78 0.98 9.02
N THR A 47 -3.71 0.67 10.33
CA THR A 47 -3.20 1.61 11.33
C THR A 47 -1.71 1.88 11.13
N LEU A 48 -0.92 0.84 10.86
CA LEU A 48 0.50 0.98 10.53
C LEU A 48 0.70 1.85 9.28
N LEU A 49 -0.10 1.64 8.22
CA LEU A 49 -0.05 2.50 7.04
C LEU A 49 -0.39 3.97 7.37
N ARG A 50 -1.40 4.20 8.22
CA ARG A 50 -1.76 5.57 8.64
C ARG A 50 -0.66 6.24 9.46
N LEU A 51 0.08 5.47 10.26
CA LEU A 51 1.27 5.97 10.99
C LEU A 51 2.41 6.29 10.01
N ILE A 52 2.70 5.41 9.04
CA ILE A 52 3.72 5.63 8.00
C ILE A 52 3.40 6.86 7.14
N LEU A 53 2.11 7.09 6.85
CA LEU A 53 1.65 8.24 6.05
C LEU A 53 1.43 9.52 6.88
N GLY A 54 1.69 9.50 8.19
CA GLY A 54 1.53 10.66 9.07
C GLY A 54 0.07 11.05 9.36
N PHE A 55 -0.92 10.20 9.02
CA PHE A 55 -2.33 10.41 9.36
C PHE A 55 -2.62 10.16 10.83
N LEU A 56 -1.75 9.41 11.51
CA LEU A 56 -1.77 9.17 12.94
C LEU A 56 -0.39 9.47 13.53
N LYS A 57 -0.36 9.93 14.78
CA LYS A 57 0.89 10.12 15.55
C LYS A 57 1.10 8.93 16.47
N PRO A 58 2.31 8.33 16.52
CA PRO A 58 2.63 7.26 17.46
C PRO A 58 2.70 7.80 18.89
N GLN A 59 2.54 6.90 19.90
CA GLN A 59 2.82 7.23 21.29
C GLN A 59 4.32 7.25 21.59
N SER A 60 5.08 6.36 20.94
CA SER A 60 6.55 6.34 21.03
C SER A 60 7.14 5.85 19.72
N GLY A 61 8.43 6.09 19.54
CA GLY A 61 9.15 5.76 18.34
C GLY A 61 8.96 6.79 17.22
N GLU A 62 9.50 6.51 16.07
CA GLU A 62 9.44 7.40 14.93
C GLU A 62 9.32 6.65 13.61
N VAL A 63 8.79 7.35 12.60
CA VAL A 63 8.80 6.92 11.19
C VAL A 63 9.58 7.92 10.38
N ARG A 64 10.46 7.42 9.51
CA ARG A 64 11.19 8.22 8.53
C ARG A 64 10.85 7.78 7.12
N LEU A 65 10.63 8.74 6.24
CA LEU A 65 10.48 8.53 4.80
C LEU A 65 11.68 9.17 4.08
N PHE A 66 12.37 8.38 3.26
CA PHE A 66 13.58 8.80 2.54
C PHE A 66 14.63 9.46 3.45
N GLY A 67 14.77 8.94 4.68
CA GLY A 67 15.70 9.44 5.70
C GLY A 67 15.22 10.69 6.48
N GLN A 68 14.02 11.21 6.20
CA GLN A 68 13.44 12.37 6.88
C GLN A 68 12.32 11.93 7.84
N GLY A 69 12.31 12.43 9.06
CA GLY A 69 11.20 12.23 9.99
C GLY A 69 9.91 12.88 9.50
N LEU A 70 8.76 12.28 9.82
CA LEU A 70 7.45 12.72 9.29
C LEU A 70 7.10 14.17 9.61
N ASP A 71 7.50 14.69 10.76
CA ASP A 71 7.21 16.10 11.16
C ASP A 71 7.88 17.12 10.24
N SER A 72 8.97 16.77 9.56
CA SER A 72 9.72 17.61 8.63
C SER A 72 9.58 17.17 7.16
N PHE A 73 8.86 16.07 6.90
CA PHE A 73 8.74 15.50 5.57
C PHE A 73 7.84 16.35 4.66
N SER A 74 8.39 16.83 3.56
CA SER A 74 7.67 17.69 2.60
C SER A 74 7.55 17.08 1.19
N GLN A 75 8.24 15.97 0.92
CA GLN A 75 8.33 15.39 -0.42
C GLN A 75 7.18 14.41 -0.75
N TRP A 76 5.95 14.75 -0.36
CA TRP A 76 4.77 13.87 -0.53
C TRP A 76 4.48 13.46 -1.98
N LYS A 77 4.93 14.25 -2.97
CA LYS A 77 4.83 13.87 -4.39
C LYS A 77 5.61 12.59 -4.75
N ARG A 78 6.56 12.18 -3.90
CA ARG A 78 7.32 10.94 -4.04
C ARG A 78 6.58 9.71 -3.50
N VAL A 79 5.43 9.92 -2.85
CA VAL A 79 4.63 8.85 -2.21
C VAL A 79 3.27 8.79 -2.89
N GLY A 80 2.96 7.66 -3.52
CA GLY A 80 1.62 7.33 -4.00
C GLY A 80 0.90 6.46 -2.97
N TYR A 81 -0.37 6.74 -2.70
CA TYR A 81 -1.17 5.94 -1.78
C TYR A 81 -2.50 5.52 -2.41
N VAL A 82 -2.80 4.24 -2.32
CA VAL A 82 -4.07 3.64 -2.73
C VAL A 82 -4.77 3.09 -1.49
N PRO A 83 -5.84 3.74 -1.01
CA PRO A 83 -6.59 3.28 0.16
C PRO A 83 -7.47 2.09 -0.18
N GLN A 84 -7.79 1.25 0.83
CA GLN A 84 -8.74 0.15 0.71
C GLN A 84 -10.13 0.60 0.25
N ARG A 85 -10.57 1.78 0.71
CA ARG A 85 -11.83 2.41 0.30
C ARG A 85 -11.58 3.88 0.01
N PHE A 86 -12.03 4.32 -1.13
CA PHE A 86 -12.00 5.72 -1.51
C PHE A 86 -13.43 6.26 -1.48
N ALA A 87 -13.71 7.08 -0.49
CA ALA A 87 -14.98 7.78 -0.42
C ALA A 87 -14.90 9.01 -1.35
N VAL A 88 -15.44 8.87 -2.55
CA VAL A 88 -15.79 10.06 -3.34
C VAL A 88 -16.99 10.68 -2.65
N GLU A 89 -16.85 11.95 -2.23
CA GLU A 89 -17.98 12.66 -1.67
C GLU A 89 -19.18 12.59 -2.63
N LYS A 90 -20.38 12.35 -2.11
CA LYS A 90 -21.61 12.27 -2.93
C LYS A 90 -21.84 13.53 -3.78
N ALA A 91 -21.21 14.63 -3.39
CA ALA A 91 -21.22 15.89 -4.12
C ALA A 91 -20.30 15.93 -5.34
N PHE A 92 -19.37 14.97 -5.50
CA PHE A 92 -18.51 14.94 -6.68
C PHE A 92 -19.30 14.35 -7.86
N THR A 93 -19.70 15.20 -8.78
CA THR A 93 -20.46 14.84 -9.99
C THR A 93 -19.57 14.59 -11.20
N GLY A 94 -18.26 14.75 -11.06
CA GLY A 94 -17.29 14.65 -12.13
C GLY A 94 -17.05 13.22 -12.65
N ASN A 95 -16.36 13.14 -13.75
CA ASN A 95 -15.96 11.89 -14.39
C ASN A 95 -14.52 11.48 -14.03
N VAL A 96 -14.09 10.30 -14.48
CA VAL A 96 -12.75 9.77 -14.25
C VAL A 96 -11.66 10.70 -14.80
N GLU A 97 -11.89 11.28 -15.98
CA GLU A 97 -10.91 12.20 -16.58
C GLU A 97 -10.64 13.43 -15.69
N GLU A 98 -11.69 13.98 -15.07
CA GLU A 98 -11.56 15.11 -14.15
C GLU A 98 -10.82 14.72 -12.86
N LEU A 99 -11.06 13.52 -12.32
CA LEU A 99 -10.29 12.99 -11.18
C LEU A 99 -8.81 12.87 -11.50
N LEU A 100 -8.49 12.28 -12.66
CA LEU A 100 -7.09 12.10 -13.07
C LEU A 100 -6.40 13.44 -13.34
N ARG A 101 -7.09 14.41 -13.94
CA ARG A 101 -6.57 15.78 -14.16
C ARG A 101 -6.32 16.53 -12.87
N ALA A 102 -7.12 16.29 -11.83
CA ALA A 102 -6.90 16.87 -10.51
C ALA A 102 -5.65 16.30 -9.82
N SER A 103 -5.24 15.06 -10.20
CA SER A 103 -4.08 14.39 -9.61
C SER A 103 -2.75 14.78 -10.27
N ALA A 104 -2.74 15.11 -11.58
CA ALA A 104 -1.55 15.58 -12.30
C ALA A 104 -1.90 16.24 -13.64
N PRO A 105 -0.96 17.03 -14.24
CA PRO A 105 -1.10 17.60 -15.57
C PRO A 105 -1.40 16.54 -16.64
N LYS A 106 -2.18 16.92 -17.66
CA LYS A 106 -2.67 16.03 -18.73
C LYS A 106 -1.54 15.26 -19.43
N GLU A 107 -0.41 15.91 -19.65
CA GLU A 107 0.76 15.35 -20.34
C GLU A 107 1.37 14.17 -19.56
N LYS A 108 1.21 14.14 -18.24
CA LYS A 108 1.72 13.07 -17.36
C LYS A 108 0.75 11.92 -17.18
N VAL A 109 -0.54 12.10 -17.50
CA VAL A 109 -1.58 11.10 -17.25
C VAL A 109 -1.80 10.18 -18.45
N GLY A 110 -1.43 10.62 -19.67
CA GLY A 110 -1.70 9.88 -20.91
C GLY A 110 -1.15 8.45 -20.91
N TRP A 111 0.12 8.27 -20.51
CA TRP A 111 0.73 6.94 -20.44
C TRP A 111 0.07 6.04 -19.40
N ILE A 112 -0.38 6.61 -18.25
CA ILE A 112 -1.04 5.87 -17.18
C ILE A 112 -2.40 5.36 -17.65
N ILE A 113 -3.15 6.20 -18.39
CA ILE A 113 -4.45 5.82 -18.99
C ILE A 113 -4.27 4.60 -19.88
N ALA A 114 -3.28 4.64 -20.79
CA ALA A 114 -2.98 3.53 -21.69
C ALA A 114 -2.50 2.29 -20.93
N PHE A 115 -1.60 2.47 -19.95
CA PHE A 115 -1.04 1.38 -19.15
C PHE A 115 -2.09 0.63 -18.32
N LEU A 116 -3.10 1.34 -17.81
CA LEU A 116 -4.18 0.78 -17.00
C LEU A 116 -5.45 0.46 -17.79
N HIS A 117 -5.45 0.71 -19.11
CA HIS A 117 -6.61 0.52 -20.01
C HIS A 117 -7.86 1.26 -19.52
N LEU A 118 -7.72 2.57 -19.29
CA LEU A 118 -8.78 3.43 -18.74
C LEU A 118 -9.56 4.22 -19.82
N GLU A 119 -9.21 4.10 -21.10
CA GLU A 119 -9.77 4.90 -22.20
C GLU A 119 -11.32 4.86 -22.23
N ASN A 120 -11.88 3.66 -22.03
CA ASN A 120 -13.33 3.43 -22.13
C ASN A 120 -14.13 3.93 -20.92
N VAL A 121 -13.46 4.32 -19.84
CA VAL A 121 -14.11 4.76 -18.60
C VAL A 121 -13.92 6.23 -18.29
N LEU A 122 -13.11 6.96 -19.04
CA LEU A 122 -12.75 8.36 -18.78
C LEU A 122 -13.96 9.28 -18.61
N LYS A 123 -15.01 9.08 -19.40
CA LYS A 123 -16.25 9.90 -19.37
C LYS A 123 -17.29 9.38 -18.38
N ARG A 124 -17.03 8.27 -17.70
CA ARG A 124 -17.95 7.68 -16.71
C ARG A 124 -17.71 8.28 -15.33
N SER A 125 -18.78 8.39 -14.55
CA SER A 125 -18.66 8.75 -13.12
C SER A 125 -17.95 7.62 -12.36
N PHE A 126 -17.03 7.98 -11.46
CA PHE A 126 -16.28 7.02 -10.64
C PHE A 126 -17.21 6.07 -9.85
N THR A 127 -18.34 6.58 -9.35
CA THR A 127 -19.31 5.81 -8.56
C THR A 127 -20.08 4.77 -9.37
N LYS A 128 -20.04 4.86 -10.72
CA LYS A 128 -20.68 3.91 -11.65
C LYS A 128 -19.70 2.88 -12.21
N LEU A 129 -18.47 2.89 -11.77
CA LEU A 129 -17.46 1.91 -12.18
C LEU A 129 -17.59 0.61 -11.40
N SER A 130 -17.18 -0.50 -12.02
CA SER A 130 -16.94 -1.76 -11.30
C SER A 130 -15.80 -1.61 -10.28
N GLY A 131 -15.71 -2.52 -9.31
CA GLY A 131 -14.63 -2.49 -8.31
C GLY A 131 -13.23 -2.50 -8.96
N GLY A 132 -13.02 -3.32 -9.98
CA GLY A 132 -11.75 -3.38 -10.72
C GLY A 132 -11.44 -2.09 -11.49
N GLU A 133 -12.45 -1.48 -12.13
CA GLU A 133 -12.28 -0.18 -12.79
C GLU A 133 -11.96 0.92 -11.77
N GLN A 134 -12.63 0.94 -10.60
CA GLN A 134 -12.34 1.89 -9.53
C GLN A 134 -10.91 1.73 -9.03
N GLN A 135 -10.47 0.49 -8.80
CA GLN A 135 -9.11 0.20 -8.34
C GLN A 135 -8.04 0.68 -9.33
N LYS A 136 -8.27 0.47 -10.64
CA LYS A 136 -7.38 1.00 -11.69
C LYS A 136 -7.31 2.53 -11.67
N VAL A 137 -8.44 3.21 -11.48
CA VAL A 137 -8.48 4.69 -11.40
C VAL A 137 -7.72 5.17 -10.15
N LEU A 138 -7.88 4.54 -8.99
CA LEU A 138 -7.14 4.88 -7.78
C LEU A 138 -5.64 4.68 -7.95
N LEU A 139 -5.25 3.59 -8.61
CA LEU A 139 -3.85 3.33 -8.94
C LEU A 139 -3.30 4.37 -9.91
N ALA A 140 -4.10 4.78 -10.91
CA ALA A 140 -3.74 5.86 -11.83
C ALA A 140 -3.50 7.19 -11.11
N MET A 141 -4.37 7.55 -10.16
CA MET A 141 -4.21 8.75 -9.34
C MET A 141 -2.94 8.69 -8.48
N ALA A 142 -2.66 7.55 -7.87
CA ALA A 142 -1.45 7.35 -7.06
C ALA A 142 -0.18 7.44 -7.90
N LEU A 143 -0.20 6.98 -9.16
CA LEU A 143 0.92 7.03 -10.10
C LEU A 143 1.12 8.41 -10.76
N ALA A 144 0.11 9.27 -10.72
CA ALA A 144 0.07 10.52 -11.47
C ALA A 144 1.22 11.51 -11.13
N THR A 145 1.73 11.46 -9.90
CA THR A 145 2.89 12.27 -9.47
C THR A 145 4.23 11.63 -9.82
N ASN A 146 4.25 10.44 -10.45
CA ASN A 146 5.43 9.63 -10.68
C ASN A 146 6.23 9.34 -9.39
N PRO A 147 5.59 8.69 -8.39
CA PRO A 147 6.20 8.49 -7.08
C PRO A 147 7.33 7.45 -7.08
N ASP A 148 8.28 7.58 -6.14
CA ASP A 148 9.32 6.58 -5.87
C ASP A 148 8.80 5.42 -5.00
N LEU A 149 7.81 5.71 -4.14
CA LEU A 149 7.18 4.77 -3.22
C LEU A 149 5.68 4.71 -3.48
N ILE A 150 5.14 3.51 -3.62
CA ILE A 150 3.70 3.27 -3.75
C ILE A 150 3.25 2.38 -2.61
N ILE A 151 2.25 2.85 -1.86
CA ILE A 151 1.66 2.15 -0.73
C ILE A 151 0.21 1.79 -1.09
N LEU A 152 -0.15 0.51 -0.94
CA LEU A 152 -1.48 0.02 -1.25
C LEU A 152 -2.08 -0.70 -0.03
N ASP A 153 -3.30 -0.32 0.32
CA ASP A 153 -4.06 -0.95 1.41
C ASP A 153 -5.12 -1.87 0.82
N GLU A 154 -4.91 -3.19 0.91
CA GLU A 154 -5.82 -4.26 0.44
C GLU A 154 -6.27 -4.10 -1.02
N PRO A 155 -5.34 -3.98 -2.01
CA PRO A 155 -5.67 -3.60 -3.37
C PRO A 155 -6.48 -4.63 -4.16
N MET A 156 -6.56 -5.89 -3.68
CA MET A 156 -7.27 -6.99 -4.34
C MET A 156 -8.66 -7.24 -3.78
N THR A 157 -9.02 -6.60 -2.66
CA THR A 157 -10.25 -6.90 -1.93
C THR A 157 -11.49 -6.51 -2.75
N GLY A 158 -12.41 -7.48 -2.91
CA GLY A 158 -13.67 -7.27 -3.62
C GLY A 158 -13.57 -7.24 -5.15
N LEU A 159 -12.42 -7.62 -5.71
CA LEU A 159 -12.22 -7.75 -7.15
C LEU A 159 -12.50 -9.18 -7.62
N ASP A 160 -13.05 -9.32 -8.83
CA ASP A 160 -13.08 -10.61 -9.52
C ASP A 160 -11.67 -11.06 -9.94
N ILE A 161 -11.53 -12.34 -10.31
CA ILE A 161 -10.23 -12.96 -10.59
C ILE A 161 -9.47 -12.28 -11.73
N HIS A 162 -10.17 -11.84 -12.78
CA HIS A 162 -9.52 -11.18 -13.92
C HIS A 162 -9.01 -9.79 -13.55
N ALA A 163 -9.78 -9.04 -12.72
CA ALA A 163 -9.33 -7.75 -12.20
C ALA A 163 -8.12 -7.93 -11.27
N GLN A 164 -8.11 -8.96 -10.42
CA GLN A 164 -6.98 -9.29 -9.55
C GLN A 164 -5.72 -9.60 -10.36
N GLU A 165 -5.81 -10.48 -11.36
CA GLU A 165 -4.69 -10.83 -12.25
C GLU A 165 -4.12 -9.59 -12.95
N HIS A 166 -4.99 -8.71 -13.44
CA HIS A 166 -4.56 -7.48 -14.10
C HIS A 166 -3.85 -6.52 -13.12
N ILE A 167 -4.40 -6.31 -11.92
CA ILE A 167 -3.76 -5.47 -10.91
C ILE A 167 -2.43 -6.08 -10.45
N GLU A 168 -2.35 -7.41 -10.26
CA GLU A 168 -1.10 -8.09 -9.94
C GLU A 168 -0.04 -7.86 -11.01
N TYR A 169 -0.40 -7.99 -12.30
CA TYR A 169 0.49 -7.70 -13.42
C TYR A 169 0.98 -6.26 -13.38
N VAL A 170 0.09 -5.29 -13.21
CA VAL A 170 0.43 -3.87 -13.14
C VAL A 170 1.39 -3.58 -11.98
N LEU A 171 1.15 -4.16 -10.80
CA LEU A 171 2.02 -3.97 -9.63
C LEU A 171 3.42 -4.57 -9.86
N LYS A 172 3.52 -5.71 -10.56
CA LYS A 172 4.82 -6.28 -10.97
C LYS A 172 5.59 -5.35 -11.91
N GLU A 173 4.91 -4.77 -12.88
CA GLU A 173 5.56 -3.82 -13.81
C GLU A 173 6.04 -2.55 -13.08
N ILE A 174 5.22 -2.01 -12.19
CA ILE A 174 5.56 -0.85 -11.36
C ILE A 174 6.77 -1.15 -10.45
N ALA A 175 6.83 -2.34 -9.88
CA ALA A 175 7.89 -2.73 -8.94
C ALA A 175 9.28 -2.87 -9.58
N LYS A 176 9.39 -2.92 -10.91
CA LYS A 176 10.69 -2.95 -11.61
C LYS A 176 11.51 -1.69 -11.37
N ASP A 177 10.85 -0.53 -11.22
CA ASP A 177 11.50 0.78 -11.12
C ASP A 177 11.18 1.53 -9.82
N ARG A 178 10.25 1.01 -9.01
CA ARG A 178 9.74 1.69 -7.81
C ARG A 178 9.69 0.76 -6.60
N THR A 179 9.63 1.37 -5.43
CA THR A 179 9.36 0.66 -4.18
C THR A 179 7.86 0.49 -4.01
N VAL A 180 7.41 -0.72 -3.74
CA VAL A 180 5.99 -1.05 -3.55
C VAL A 180 5.79 -1.63 -2.15
N VAL A 181 4.84 -1.08 -1.40
CA VAL A 181 4.39 -1.62 -0.10
C VAL A 181 2.93 -2.00 -0.21
N VAL A 182 2.62 -3.24 0.06
CA VAL A 182 1.24 -3.76 -0.01
C VAL A 182 0.84 -4.34 1.33
N VAL A 183 -0.27 -3.85 1.87
CA VAL A 183 -1.01 -4.54 2.92
C VAL A 183 -2.00 -5.48 2.27
N SER A 184 -1.99 -6.74 2.66
CA SER A 184 -2.96 -7.73 2.18
C SER A 184 -3.22 -8.83 3.21
N HIS A 185 -4.38 -9.45 3.14
CA HIS A 185 -4.69 -10.73 3.79
C HIS A 185 -4.55 -11.90 2.81
N ASP A 186 -4.34 -11.66 1.52
CA ASP A 186 -4.04 -12.68 0.52
C ASP A 186 -2.57 -13.08 0.60
N ILE A 187 -2.34 -14.19 1.32
CA ILE A 187 -1.01 -14.76 1.50
C ILE A 187 -0.40 -15.17 0.15
N GLY A 188 -1.20 -15.79 -0.72
CA GLY A 188 -0.73 -16.26 -2.03
C GLY A 188 -0.20 -15.12 -2.90
N PHE A 189 -0.94 -14.03 -2.99
CA PHE A 189 -0.50 -12.83 -3.70
C PHE A 189 0.82 -12.27 -3.14
N VAL A 190 0.91 -12.13 -1.81
CA VAL A 190 2.11 -11.57 -1.18
C VAL A 190 3.32 -12.49 -1.37
N LEU A 191 3.18 -13.81 -1.19
CA LEU A 191 4.27 -14.76 -1.39
C LEU A 191 4.81 -14.79 -2.82
N ARG A 192 3.94 -14.61 -3.82
CA ARG A 192 4.37 -14.58 -5.23
C ARG A 192 5.11 -13.30 -5.63
N ASN A 193 4.90 -12.20 -4.92
CA ASN A 193 5.33 -10.88 -5.37
C ASN A 193 6.33 -10.19 -4.44
N ALA A 194 6.25 -10.42 -3.14
CA ALA A 194 7.06 -9.71 -2.17
C ALA A 194 8.52 -10.20 -2.15
N THR A 195 9.44 -9.28 -1.96
CA THR A 195 10.85 -9.56 -1.67
C THR A 195 11.09 -9.76 -0.17
N LYS A 196 10.28 -9.08 0.65
CA LYS A 196 10.24 -9.21 2.11
C LYS A 196 8.81 -9.08 2.63
N ILE A 197 8.53 -9.66 3.77
CA ILE A 197 7.21 -9.69 4.39
C ILE A 197 7.33 -9.32 5.86
N LEU A 198 6.55 -8.34 6.30
CA LEU A 198 6.28 -8.07 7.71
C LEU A 198 5.05 -8.87 8.13
N CYS A 199 5.22 -9.79 9.07
CA CYS A 199 4.12 -10.51 9.71
C CYS A 199 3.64 -9.72 10.92
N LEU A 200 2.48 -9.06 10.84
CA LEU A 200 1.92 -8.24 11.90
C LEU A 200 0.80 -8.97 12.64
N GLY A 201 0.81 -8.95 13.99
CA GLY A 201 -0.23 -9.58 14.81
C GLY A 201 -0.26 -11.12 14.71
N MET A 202 0.83 -11.74 14.32
CA MET A 202 1.09 -13.17 14.38
C MET A 202 1.89 -13.48 15.67
N PRO A 203 2.04 -14.76 16.07
CA PRO A 203 2.87 -15.14 17.23
C PRO A 203 4.31 -14.60 17.16
N PHE A 204 4.75 -14.24 15.97
CA PHE A 204 6.00 -13.55 15.70
C PHE A 204 5.71 -12.29 14.88
N CYS A 205 6.12 -11.13 15.37
CA CYS A 205 6.10 -9.88 14.61
C CYS A 205 7.52 -9.61 14.09
N LYS A 206 7.81 -10.03 12.87
CA LYS A 206 9.14 -9.86 12.25
C LYS A 206 9.07 -9.73 10.74
N VAL A 207 10.15 -9.19 10.17
CA VAL A 207 10.37 -9.17 8.73
C VAL A 207 11.09 -10.46 8.32
N ILE A 208 10.54 -11.14 7.33
CA ILE A 208 11.06 -12.40 6.80
C ILE A 208 11.06 -12.39 5.27
N LYS A 209 11.78 -13.33 4.66
CA LYS A 209 11.65 -13.62 3.23
C LYS A 209 10.45 -14.53 2.95
N PRO A 210 9.86 -14.51 1.74
CA PRO A 210 8.72 -15.38 1.39
C PRO A 210 8.99 -16.87 1.66
N GLN A 211 10.19 -17.36 1.37
CA GLN A 211 10.57 -18.76 1.60
C GLN A 211 10.57 -19.15 3.08
N GLU A 212 10.92 -18.23 3.95
CA GLU A 212 10.91 -18.44 5.41
C GLU A 212 9.48 -18.50 5.96
N PHE A 213 8.53 -17.76 5.33
CA PHE A 213 7.13 -17.74 5.73
C PHE A 213 6.49 -19.13 5.61
N GLU A 214 6.70 -19.84 4.51
CA GLU A 214 6.17 -21.19 4.33
C GLU A 214 6.69 -22.16 5.39
N SER A 215 7.97 -22.07 5.73
CA SER A 215 8.58 -22.90 6.75
C SER A 215 7.99 -22.63 8.13
N LEU A 216 7.81 -21.36 8.51
CA LEU A 216 7.22 -20.96 9.78
C LEU A 216 5.76 -21.41 9.91
N ILE A 217 4.96 -21.31 8.87
CA ILE A 217 3.58 -21.77 8.88
C ILE A 217 3.53 -23.28 9.05
N ARG A 218 4.39 -24.06 8.37
CA ARG A 218 4.47 -25.52 8.54
C ARG A 218 4.86 -25.92 9.97
N GLU A 219 5.75 -25.17 10.62
CA GLU A 219 6.11 -25.40 12.04
C GLU A 219 4.91 -25.16 12.97
N LEU A 220 4.18 -24.05 12.78
CA LEU A 220 2.99 -23.74 13.57
C LEU A 220 1.89 -24.82 13.44
N TYR A 221 1.69 -25.36 12.24
CA TYR A 221 0.71 -26.46 12.01
C TYR A 221 1.18 -27.84 12.48
N ARG A 222 2.48 -28.04 12.73
CA ARG A 222 3.01 -29.30 13.30
C ARG A 222 2.97 -29.33 14.83
N LEU A 223 2.78 -28.17 15.47
CA LEU A 223 2.70 -28.03 16.92
C LEU A 223 1.26 -28.16 17.45
N HIS A 224 0.30 -28.39 16.55
CA HIS A 224 -1.11 -28.69 16.84
C HIS A 224 -1.49 -30.00 16.20
#